data_3d60e55b4827a6e8fb6bb06267dd66a2
#
_entry.id   3d60e55b4827a6e8fb6bb06267dd66a2
#
_cell.length_a   1.000
_cell.length_b   1.000
_cell.length_c   1.000
_cell.angle_alpha   90.00
_cell.angle_beta   90.00
_cell.angle_gamma   90.00
#
_symmetry.space_group_name_H-M   'P 1'
#
loop_
_entity.id
_entity.type
_entity.pdbx_description
1 polymer ?
#
loop_
_entity_poly.entity_id
_entity_poly.type
_entity_poly.pdbx_seq_one_letter_code
_entity_poly.pdbx_strand_id
1 'polypeptide(L)'
;MSAMRLQEAIQAMGGYLLDGRAEEGRDRLLTGVSCDSRQIAAGELFIALRGERFDGHDFLAAAQAAGAAAAVIDGHAVQKVDVPGLPLVVVADTRQALGLLAGWRRSRFSLPLIAVTGSNGKTTTKEMIASILRAAFGDAVLATQGNFNNDIGLPLTLLRLDARHRAAVVEIGMNRPGEIIALARLARPTVAIVTNAQRAHLSGMGSLENVAAEKGSLFGELDESGVAVINADDPWAERWRAQAAGRRIVDFAFESPATVRGRYAGHGLESRLYLSTPAGEAEVALAAPGIHNAHNALGAAAAAWAAGLGLDAICAGLGAFAGVKGRLQRLAGPNGVLLLDDTYNANPDSVRAGIDVLAAIPGRRILVLGDMGEIGDMSGQYHDEVGGYAKSQGIDRLLALGETSQLAVRNFGAGGEHFRRLESLVAALRQEMQPGTTVLVKGSHFMHMERVIEALLATPQENTGAPPKNALKKPAGCAEQAERAEQAEQPAKPQLTGEKA
;
A
#
# COMPACT_ATOMS: atom_id res chain seq x y z
N MET A 1 -16.87 -14.01 -8.50
CA MET A 1 -17.50 -12.75 -9.01
C MET A 1 -18.91 -13.08 -9.48
N SER A 2 -19.93 -12.25 -9.22
CA SER A 2 -21.23 -12.42 -9.89
C SER A 2 -21.01 -12.22 -11.38
N ALA A 3 -21.53 -13.11 -12.21
CA ALA A 3 -21.35 -13.09 -13.66
C ALA A 3 -21.76 -11.73 -14.26
N MET A 4 -20.99 -11.23 -15.18
CA MET A 4 -21.20 -10.01 -15.95
C MET A 4 -21.27 -10.41 -17.43
N ARG A 5 -22.20 -9.86 -18.18
CA ARG A 5 -22.26 -10.13 -19.63
C ARG A 5 -21.22 -9.29 -20.37
N LEU A 6 -20.60 -9.85 -21.39
CA LEU A 6 -19.60 -9.12 -22.20
C LEU A 6 -20.20 -7.84 -22.77
N GLN A 7 -21.48 -7.82 -23.18
CA GLN A 7 -22.15 -6.62 -23.66
C GLN A 7 -22.23 -5.51 -22.61
N GLU A 8 -22.48 -5.86 -21.34
CA GLU A 8 -22.50 -4.88 -20.25
C GLU A 8 -21.10 -4.29 -20.03
N ALA A 9 -20.07 -5.13 -20.11
CA ALA A 9 -18.68 -4.68 -20.01
C ALA A 9 -18.31 -3.73 -21.18
N ILE A 10 -18.68 -4.07 -22.41
CA ILE A 10 -18.45 -3.23 -23.60
C ILE A 10 -19.10 -1.84 -23.41
N GLN A 11 -20.36 -1.82 -22.99
CA GLN A 11 -21.08 -0.55 -22.75
C GLN A 11 -20.44 0.26 -21.64
N ALA A 12 -20.06 -0.39 -20.54
CA ALA A 12 -19.41 0.27 -19.41
C ALA A 12 -18.06 0.91 -19.79
N MET A 13 -17.31 0.27 -20.69
CA MET A 13 -16.01 0.74 -21.18
C MET A 13 -16.11 1.74 -22.34
N GLY A 14 -17.30 1.93 -22.94
CA GLY A 14 -17.48 2.75 -24.14
C GLY A 14 -16.79 2.15 -25.38
N GLY A 15 -16.64 0.82 -25.43
CA GLY A 15 -15.97 0.10 -26.49
C GLY A 15 -16.92 -0.49 -27.54
N TYR A 16 -16.34 -1.20 -28.52
CA TYR A 16 -17.08 -1.97 -29.52
C TYR A 16 -16.34 -3.27 -29.84
N LEU A 17 -17.07 -4.29 -30.33
CA LEU A 17 -16.45 -5.53 -30.82
C LEU A 17 -15.81 -5.31 -32.18
N LEU A 18 -14.57 -5.77 -32.31
CA LEU A 18 -13.85 -5.82 -33.59
C LEU A 18 -14.48 -6.92 -34.46
N ASP A 19 -14.77 -6.62 -35.71
CA ASP A 19 -15.39 -7.52 -36.71
C ASP A 19 -16.75 -8.10 -36.31
N GLY A 20 -17.75 -7.87 -37.20
CA GLY A 20 -19.17 -8.21 -37.10
C GLY A 20 -19.57 -9.66 -36.71
N ARG A 21 -18.67 -10.49 -36.18
CA ARG A 21 -18.97 -11.77 -35.49
C ARG A 21 -19.69 -11.58 -34.16
N ALA A 22 -20.35 -10.43 -34.05
CA ALA A 22 -20.77 -9.78 -32.82
C ALA A 22 -21.99 -10.43 -32.14
N GLU A 23 -22.81 -11.22 -32.78
CA GLU A 23 -24.07 -11.67 -32.15
C GLU A 23 -23.87 -12.87 -31.20
N GLU A 24 -23.04 -13.84 -31.59
CA GLU A 24 -22.82 -15.03 -30.75
C GLU A 24 -21.94 -14.78 -29.51
N GLY A 25 -21.15 -13.71 -29.48
CA GLY A 25 -20.24 -13.40 -28.37
C GLY A 25 -20.79 -12.46 -27.30
N ARG A 26 -21.80 -11.62 -27.61
CA ARG A 26 -22.31 -10.55 -26.74
C ARG A 26 -22.92 -11.04 -25.42
N ASP A 27 -23.57 -12.18 -25.45
CA ASP A 27 -24.20 -12.79 -24.27
C ASP A 27 -23.27 -13.63 -23.41
N ARG A 28 -21.99 -13.70 -23.80
CA ARG A 28 -20.98 -14.47 -23.06
C ARG A 28 -20.86 -13.96 -21.62
N LEU A 29 -20.92 -14.89 -20.68
CA LEU A 29 -20.76 -14.56 -19.26
C LEU A 29 -19.26 -14.52 -18.92
N LEU A 30 -18.84 -13.42 -18.31
CA LEU A 30 -17.50 -13.21 -17.81
C LEU A 30 -17.43 -13.64 -16.34
N THR A 31 -16.44 -14.45 -15.99
CA THR A 31 -16.23 -14.96 -14.63
C THR A 31 -15.33 -14.04 -13.80
N GLY A 32 -14.54 -13.18 -14.47
CA GLY A 32 -13.59 -12.27 -13.85
C GLY A 32 -12.98 -11.30 -14.86
N VAL A 33 -12.03 -10.53 -14.39
CA VAL A 33 -11.20 -9.61 -15.18
C VAL A 33 -9.75 -9.79 -14.74
N SER A 34 -8.84 -9.92 -15.70
CA SER A 34 -7.40 -9.99 -15.46
C SER A 34 -6.64 -9.14 -16.46
N CYS A 35 -5.53 -8.58 -16.06
CA CYS A 35 -4.52 -8.00 -16.96
C CYS A 35 -3.19 -8.77 -16.92
N ASP A 36 -3.17 -9.95 -16.30
CA ASP A 36 -2.01 -10.84 -16.28
C ASP A 36 -2.35 -12.16 -16.98
N SER A 37 -1.78 -12.36 -18.18
CA SER A 37 -2.00 -13.57 -18.99
C SER A 37 -1.55 -14.86 -18.32
N ARG A 38 -0.70 -14.79 -17.28
CA ARG A 38 -0.20 -15.95 -16.52
C ARG A 38 -1.14 -16.39 -15.40
N GLN A 39 -2.03 -15.49 -14.95
CA GLN A 39 -2.95 -15.71 -13.85
C GLN A 39 -4.42 -15.71 -14.30
N ILE A 40 -4.67 -15.54 -15.60
CA ILE A 40 -6.02 -15.50 -16.13
C ILE A 40 -6.70 -16.87 -15.94
N ALA A 41 -7.92 -16.85 -15.44
CA ALA A 41 -8.76 -18.03 -15.34
C ALA A 41 -9.70 -18.15 -16.55
N ALA A 42 -10.15 -19.38 -16.83
CA ALA A 42 -11.08 -19.61 -17.92
C ALA A 42 -12.38 -18.82 -17.75
N GLY A 43 -12.81 -18.16 -18.81
CA GLY A 43 -14.00 -17.31 -18.81
C GLY A 43 -13.77 -15.84 -18.36
N GLU A 44 -12.55 -15.44 -18.00
CA GLU A 44 -12.25 -14.06 -17.66
C GLU A 44 -12.06 -13.17 -18.89
N LEU A 45 -12.29 -11.86 -18.69
CA LEU A 45 -11.95 -10.81 -19.63
C LEU A 45 -10.48 -10.40 -19.44
N PHE A 46 -9.68 -10.52 -20.49
CA PHE A 46 -8.30 -10.03 -20.48
C PHE A 46 -8.25 -8.57 -20.90
N ILE A 47 -7.61 -7.68 -20.12
CA ILE A 47 -7.40 -6.27 -20.50
C ILE A 47 -5.91 -6.08 -20.80
N ALA A 48 -5.60 -5.78 -22.08
CA ALA A 48 -4.24 -5.59 -22.54
C ALA A 48 -3.73 -4.19 -22.17
N LEU A 49 -3.07 -4.08 -21.01
CA LEU A 49 -2.48 -2.82 -20.54
C LEU A 49 -1.11 -2.58 -21.16
N ARG A 50 -0.80 -1.31 -21.48
CA ARG A 50 0.54 -0.87 -21.83
C ARG A 50 1.29 -0.43 -20.58
N GLY A 51 2.44 -1.01 -20.35
CA GLY A 51 3.41 -0.59 -19.36
C GLY A 51 4.68 -0.06 -20.03
N GLU A 52 5.61 0.48 -19.25
CA GLU A 52 6.88 1.03 -19.78
C GLU A 52 7.77 -0.03 -20.45
N ARG A 53 7.71 -1.28 -20.01
CA ARG A 53 8.60 -2.37 -20.45
C ARG A 53 7.90 -3.49 -21.19
N PHE A 54 6.57 -3.55 -21.11
CA PHE A 54 5.76 -4.63 -21.68
C PHE A 54 4.48 -4.04 -22.28
N ASP A 55 4.07 -4.59 -23.41
CA ASP A 55 2.76 -4.33 -24.01
C ASP A 55 1.86 -5.56 -23.80
N GLY A 56 0.76 -5.37 -23.08
CA GLY A 56 -0.24 -6.45 -22.85
C GLY A 56 -0.79 -7.04 -24.12
N HIS A 57 -0.78 -6.29 -25.24
CA HIS A 57 -1.24 -6.75 -26.53
C HIS A 57 -0.38 -7.89 -27.11
N ASP A 58 0.87 -8.01 -26.70
CA ASP A 58 1.77 -9.10 -27.11
C ASP A 58 1.38 -10.46 -26.47
N PHE A 59 0.51 -10.46 -25.45
CA PHE A 59 0.12 -11.65 -24.70
C PHE A 59 -1.29 -12.15 -24.99
N LEU A 60 -1.97 -11.62 -26.02
CA LEU A 60 -3.34 -12.01 -26.35
C LEU A 60 -3.49 -13.50 -26.70
N ALA A 61 -2.55 -14.05 -27.46
CA ALA A 61 -2.52 -15.49 -27.76
C ALA A 61 -2.34 -16.37 -26.51
N ALA A 62 -1.51 -15.90 -25.56
CA ALA A 62 -1.32 -16.59 -24.27
C ALA A 62 -2.61 -16.52 -23.42
N ALA A 63 -3.28 -15.36 -23.39
CA ALA A 63 -4.54 -15.19 -22.70
C ALA A 63 -5.65 -16.08 -23.29
N GLN A 64 -5.73 -16.19 -24.63
CA GLN A 64 -6.63 -17.10 -25.31
C GLN A 64 -6.35 -18.56 -24.94
N ALA A 65 -5.08 -18.98 -24.99
CA ALA A 65 -4.68 -20.33 -24.65
C ALA A 65 -5.00 -20.69 -23.18
N ALA A 66 -4.97 -19.69 -22.28
CA ALA A 66 -5.37 -19.85 -20.87
C ALA A 66 -6.90 -19.81 -20.67
N GLY A 67 -7.69 -19.59 -21.72
CA GLY A 67 -9.16 -19.66 -21.69
C GLY A 67 -9.85 -18.31 -21.48
N ALA A 68 -9.22 -17.19 -21.84
CA ALA A 68 -9.87 -15.88 -21.84
C ALA A 68 -11.17 -15.91 -22.66
N ALA A 69 -12.26 -15.37 -22.11
CA ALA A 69 -13.54 -15.28 -22.82
C ALA A 69 -13.54 -14.20 -23.89
N ALA A 70 -12.83 -13.12 -23.68
CA ALA A 70 -12.63 -12.01 -24.61
C ALA A 70 -11.38 -11.21 -24.17
N ALA A 71 -10.89 -10.33 -25.04
CA ALA A 71 -9.84 -9.39 -24.68
C ALA A 71 -10.20 -7.96 -25.04
N VAL A 72 -9.71 -7.02 -24.23
CA VAL A 72 -9.81 -5.57 -24.47
C VAL A 72 -8.48 -5.06 -25.03
N ILE A 73 -8.54 -4.37 -26.14
CA ILE A 73 -7.40 -3.79 -26.84
C ILE A 73 -7.64 -2.31 -27.14
N ASP A 74 -6.58 -1.53 -27.35
CA ASP A 74 -6.69 -0.17 -27.83
C ASP A 74 -6.74 -0.10 -29.37
N GLY A 75 -7.20 1.04 -29.90
CA GLY A 75 -7.34 1.25 -31.34
C GLY A 75 -6.03 1.13 -32.14
N HIS A 76 -4.86 1.36 -31.50
CA HIS A 76 -3.56 1.25 -32.16
C HIS A 76 -3.13 -0.21 -32.39
N ALA A 77 -3.69 -1.14 -31.61
CA ALA A 77 -3.40 -2.56 -31.74
C ALA A 77 -4.20 -3.26 -32.83
N VAL A 78 -5.34 -2.69 -33.28
CA VAL A 78 -6.29 -3.33 -34.21
C VAL A 78 -5.62 -3.90 -35.45
N GLN A 79 -4.68 -3.16 -36.09
CA GLN A 79 -3.98 -3.60 -37.29
C GLN A 79 -2.84 -4.58 -37.06
N LYS A 80 -2.43 -4.77 -35.80
CA LYS A 80 -1.25 -5.56 -35.42
C LYS A 80 -1.62 -6.89 -34.78
N VAL A 81 -2.87 -7.04 -34.35
CA VAL A 81 -3.34 -8.18 -33.58
C VAL A 81 -4.13 -9.12 -34.48
N ASP A 82 -3.66 -10.36 -34.58
CA ASP A 82 -4.38 -11.46 -35.23
C ASP A 82 -4.49 -12.62 -34.25
N VAL A 83 -5.65 -12.75 -33.59
CA VAL A 83 -5.94 -13.83 -32.64
C VAL A 83 -7.32 -14.43 -33.00
N PRO A 84 -7.37 -15.32 -33.99
CA PRO A 84 -8.61 -15.90 -34.47
C PRO A 84 -9.39 -16.61 -33.35
N GLY A 85 -10.68 -16.34 -33.26
CA GLY A 85 -11.58 -16.99 -32.29
C GLY A 85 -11.63 -16.35 -30.90
N LEU A 86 -10.76 -15.39 -30.57
CA LEU A 86 -10.89 -14.56 -29.38
C LEU A 86 -11.69 -13.28 -29.71
N PRO A 87 -12.85 -13.05 -29.07
CA PRO A 87 -13.55 -11.78 -29.22
C PRO A 87 -12.70 -10.62 -28.72
N LEU A 88 -12.48 -9.60 -29.58
CA LEU A 88 -11.70 -8.42 -29.25
C LEU A 88 -12.62 -7.22 -29.06
N VAL A 89 -12.55 -6.58 -27.90
CA VAL A 89 -13.22 -5.33 -27.56
C VAL A 89 -12.24 -4.19 -27.78
N VAL A 90 -12.56 -3.28 -28.67
CA VAL A 90 -11.73 -2.11 -28.96
C VAL A 90 -12.20 -0.93 -28.12
N VAL A 91 -11.28 -0.28 -27.45
CA VAL A 91 -11.48 0.94 -26.64
C VAL A 91 -10.47 2.02 -27.02
N ALA A 92 -10.70 3.25 -26.61
CA ALA A 92 -9.74 4.34 -26.84
C ALA A 92 -8.45 4.17 -26.05
N ASP A 93 -8.59 3.77 -24.77
CA ASP A 93 -7.49 3.54 -23.83
C ASP A 93 -7.88 2.39 -22.89
N THR A 94 -7.04 1.35 -22.81
CA THR A 94 -7.35 0.14 -22.02
C THR A 94 -7.25 0.38 -20.53
N ARG A 95 -6.41 1.31 -20.07
CA ARG A 95 -6.27 1.69 -18.65
C ARG A 95 -7.49 2.48 -18.18
N GLN A 96 -7.94 3.43 -18.99
CA GLN A 96 -9.19 4.14 -18.74
C GLN A 96 -10.40 3.20 -18.75
N ALA A 97 -10.45 2.27 -19.71
CA ALA A 97 -11.52 1.28 -19.81
C ALA A 97 -11.60 0.38 -18.57
N LEU A 98 -10.46 -0.04 -18.03
CA LEU A 98 -10.40 -0.78 -16.77
C LEU A 98 -11.05 0.02 -15.62
N GLY A 99 -10.73 1.31 -15.49
CA GLY A 99 -11.34 2.21 -14.52
C GLY A 99 -12.85 2.35 -14.68
N LEU A 100 -13.31 2.61 -15.91
CA LEU A 100 -14.74 2.75 -16.24
C LEU A 100 -15.52 1.49 -15.91
N LEU A 101 -14.98 0.31 -16.24
CA LEU A 101 -15.58 -0.98 -15.92
C LEU A 101 -15.68 -1.20 -14.42
N ALA A 102 -14.65 -0.83 -13.67
CA ALA A 102 -14.62 -0.92 -12.21
C ALA A 102 -15.61 0.03 -11.55
N GLY A 103 -15.70 1.28 -12.00
CA GLY A 103 -16.68 2.26 -11.52
C GLY A 103 -18.12 1.81 -11.81
N TRP A 104 -18.39 1.27 -13.02
CA TRP A 104 -19.66 0.64 -13.35
C TRP A 104 -19.96 -0.54 -12.42
N ARG A 105 -18.98 -1.41 -12.18
CA ARG A 105 -19.16 -2.54 -11.24
C ARG A 105 -19.50 -2.03 -9.86
N ARG A 106 -18.78 -1.06 -9.33
CA ARG A 106 -19.01 -0.45 -8.02
C ARG A 106 -20.42 0.12 -7.88
N SER A 107 -20.94 0.78 -8.92
CA SER A 107 -22.28 1.40 -8.90
C SER A 107 -23.43 0.41 -8.75
N ARG A 108 -23.19 -0.88 -8.96
CA ARG A 108 -24.18 -1.96 -8.81
C ARG A 108 -24.37 -2.43 -7.36
N PHE A 109 -23.61 -1.88 -6.41
CA PHE A 109 -23.61 -2.31 -5.02
C PHE A 109 -23.83 -1.12 -4.08
N SER A 110 -24.78 -1.26 -3.14
CA SER A 110 -25.11 -0.25 -2.12
C SER A 110 -24.47 -0.52 -0.76
N LEU A 111 -23.41 -1.35 -0.71
CA LEU A 111 -22.70 -1.68 0.53
C LEU A 111 -21.83 -0.51 1.02
N PRO A 112 -21.61 -0.38 2.35
CA PRO A 112 -20.62 0.54 2.90
C PRO A 112 -19.23 0.25 2.32
N LEU A 113 -18.57 1.30 1.81
CA LEU A 113 -17.20 1.24 1.34
C LEU A 113 -16.39 2.32 2.05
N ILE A 114 -15.34 1.88 2.77
CA ILE A 114 -14.41 2.74 3.49
C ILE A 114 -13.18 2.94 2.62
N ALA A 115 -12.86 4.19 2.26
CA ALA A 115 -11.64 4.54 1.54
C ALA A 115 -10.59 5.09 2.51
N VAL A 116 -9.37 4.57 2.44
CA VAL A 116 -8.24 4.93 3.31
C VAL A 116 -7.13 5.56 2.49
N THR A 117 -6.73 6.77 2.82
CA THR A 117 -5.50 7.39 2.31
C THR A 117 -4.67 8.01 3.44
N GLY A 118 -3.50 8.53 3.13
CA GLY A 118 -2.58 9.16 4.05
C GLY A 118 -1.12 9.00 3.62
N SER A 119 -0.21 9.70 4.25
CA SER A 119 1.23 9.54 3.99
C SER A 119 1.73 8.22 4.57
N ASN A 120 1.52 7.99 5.84
CA ASN A 120 1.91 6.79 6.58
C ASN A 120 0.69 6.08 7.17
N GLY A 121 0.78 4.77 7.40
CA GLY A 121 -0.24 3.99 8.09
C GLY A 121 -1.41 3.52 7.24
N LYS A 122 -1.53 3.88 5.95
CA LYS A 122 -2.64 3.47 5.06
C LYS A 122 -2.94 1.98 5.13
N THR A 123 -1.97 1.16 4.79
CA THR A 123 -2.13 -0.31 4.73
C THR A 123 -2.45 -0.90 6.10
N THR A 124 -1.76 -0.43 7.14
CA THR A 124 -2.02 -0.90 8.52
C THR A 124 -3.45 -0.54 8.95
N THR A 125 -3.88 0.71 8.73
CA THR A 125 -5.25 1.16 9.05
C THR A 125 -6.28 0.38 8.21
N LYS A 126 -6.04 0.18 6.92
CA LYS A 126 -6.90 -0.60 6.03
C LYS A 126 -7.03 -2.06 6.49
N GLU A 127 -5.94 -2.71 6.91
CA GLU A 127 -6.00 -4.09 7.43
C GLU A 127 -6.67 -4.16 8.81
N MET A 128 -6.48 -3.15 9.67
CA MET A 128 -7.23 -3.05 10.94
C MET A 128 -8.73 -2.88 10.69
N ILE A 129 -9.13 -2.00 9.74
CA ILE A 129 -10.54 -1.86 9.32
C ILE A 129 -11.05 -3.19 8.74
N ALA A 130 -10.29 -3.85 7.87
CA ALA A 130 -10.67 -5.14 7.32
C ALA A 130 -10.87 -6.20 8.41
N SER A 131 -10.03 -6.21 9.45
CA SER A 131 -10.17 -7.08 10.61
C SER A 131 -11.45 -6.78 11.40
N ILE A 132 -11.79 -5.50 11.62
CA ILE A 132 -13.02 -5.09 12.28
C ILE A 132 -14.25 -5.48 11.44
N LEU A 133 -14.20 -5.24 10.13
CA LEU A 133 -15.30 -5.63 9.23
C LEU A 133 -15.50 -7.15 9.22
N ARG A 134 -14.41 -7.95 9.24
CA ARG A 134 -14.51 -9.41 9.32
C ARG A 134 -15.07 -9.89 10.66
N ALA A 135 -14.75 -9.22 11.76
CA ALA A 135 -15.39 -9.52 13.05
C ALA A 135 -16.91 -9.34 13.02
N ALA A 136 -17.40 -8.36 12.23
CA ALA A 136 -18.83 -8.09 12.10
C ALA A 136 -19.55 -8.92 11.02
N PHE A 137 -18.86 -9.23 9.90
CA PHE A 137 -19.50 -9.77 8.69
C PHE A 137 -18.84 -11.08 8.17
N GLY A 138 -17.86 -11.63 8.89
CA GLY A 138 -17.12 -12.82 8.44
C GLY A 138 -16.41 -12.57 7.11
N ASP A 139 -16.47 -13.57 6.22
CA ASP A 139 -15.82 -13.51 4.90
C ASP A 139 -16.57 -12.63 3.88
N ALA A 140 -17.68 -12.00 4.26
CA ALA A 140 -18.45 -11.11 3.40
C ALA A 140 -17.83 -9.70 3.29
N VAL A 141 -16.51 -9.58 3.29
CA VAL A 141 -15.75 -8.33 3.26
C VAL A 141 -14.79 -8.30 2.07
N LEU A 142 -14.90 -7.26 1.25
CA LEU A 142 -13.88 -6.96 0.25
C LEU A 142 -12.82 -6.04 0.85
N ALA A 143 -11.54 -6.37 0.67
CA ALA A 143 -10.44 -5.50 1.03
C ALA A 143 -9.40 -5.44 -0.09
N THR A 144 -8.72 -4.29 -0.23
CA THR A 144 -7.53 -4.16 -1.08
C THR A 144 -6.49 -5.18 -0.66
N GLN A 145 -5.98 -5.94 -1.62
CA GLN A 145 -4.87 -6.88 -1.42
C GLN A 145 -3.54 -6.21 -1.72
N GLY A 146 -2.54 -6.45 -0.88
CA GLY A 146 -1.22 -5.86 -1.06
C GLY A 146 -1.30 -4.32 -1.19
N ASN A 147 -0.63 -3.80 -2.22
CA ASN A 147 -0.56 -2.38 -2.58
C ASN A 147 -1.45 -2.01 -3.79
N PHE A 148 -2.52 -2.74 -4.07
CA PHE A 148 -3.45 -2.46 -5.18
C PHE A 148 -4.26 -1.19 -4.95
N ASN A 149 -3.56 -0.05 -4.81
CA ASN A 149 -4.09 1.24 -4.38
C ASN A 149 -4.01 2.35 -5.46
N ASN A 150 -3.54 2.01 -6.67
CA ASN A 150 -3.40 2.90 -7.81
C ASN A 150 -4.51 2.66 -8.87
N ASP A 151 -4.39 3.30 -10.03
CA ASP A 151 -5.35 3.25 -11.14
C ASP A 151 -5.44 1.92 -11.91
N ILE A 152 -4.64 0.93 -11.53
CA ILE A 152 -4.77 -0.48 -11.94
C ILE A 152 -5.30 -1.32 -10.79
N GLY A 153 -4.68 -1.21 -9.62
CA GLY A 153 -4.95 -2.05 -8.46
C GLY A 153 -6.33 -1.81 -7.84
N LEU A 154 -6.73 -0.54 -7.68
CA LEU A 154 -8.05 -0.20 -7.16
C LEU A 154 -9.17 -0.69 -8.09
N PRO A 155 -9.14 -0.46 -9.41
CA PRO A 155 -10.09 -1.06 -10.34
C PRO A 155 -10.18 -2.58 -10.22
N LEU A 156 -9.07 -3.29 -10.22
CA LEU A 156 -9.05 -4.76 -10.06
C LEU A 156 -9.68 -5.19 -8.71
N THR A 157 -9.47 -4.42 -7.66
CA THR A 157 -10.11 -4.66 -6.36
C THR A 157 -11.63 -4.51 -6.45
N LEU A 158 -12.13 -3.41 -7.05
CA LEU A 158 -13.55 -3.13 -7.19
C LEU A 158 -14.28 -4.14 -8.10
N LEU A 159 -13.61 -4.63 -9.13
CA LEU A 159 -14.15 -5.66 -10.02
C LEU A 159 -14.40 -6.99 -9.31
N ARG A 160 -13.78 -7.25 -8.16
CA ARG A 160 -14.03 -8.42 -7.32
C ARG A 160 -15.32 -8.33 -6.48
N LEU A 161 -15.98 -7.16 -6.44
CA LEU A 161 -17.28 -7.02 -5.75
C LEU A 161 -18.29 -8.04 -6.28
N ASP A 162 -19.02 -8.68 -5.36
CA ASP A 162 -20.12 -9.57 -5.68
C ASP A 162 -21.23 -9.50 -4.60
N ALA A 163 -22.34 -10.20 -4.84
CA ALA A 163 -23.51 -10.14 -3.99
C ALA A 163 -23.31 -10.70 -2.55
N ARG A 164 -22.20 -11.40 -2.29
CA ARG A 164 -21.87 -11.89 -0.93
C ARG A 164 -21.29 -10.79 -0.06
N HIS A 165 -20.69 -9.76 -0.65
CA HIS A 165 -20.04 -8.71 0.12
C HIS A 165 -21.07 -7.81 0.82
N ARG A 166 -20.83 -7.58 2.09
CA ARG A 166 -21.66 -6.71 2.96
C ARG A 166 -20.95 -5.40 3.29
N ALA A 167 -19.64 -5.37 3.19
CA ALA A 167 -18.80 -4.18 3.37
C ALA A 167 -17.53 -4.27 2.54
N ALA A 168 -16.92 -3.12 2.29
CA ALA A 168 -15.62 -3.05 1.62
C ALA A 168 -14.70 -2.03 2.28
N VAL A 169 -13.39 -2.27 2.22
CA VAL A 169 -12.36 -1.28 2.53
C VAL A 169 -11.33 -1.25 1.42
N VAL A 170 -11.05 -0.05 0.91
CA VAL A 170 -10.07 0.15 -0.15
C VAL A 170 -9.00 1.15 0.27
N GLU A 171 -7.76 0.87 -0.13
CA GLU A 171 -6.65 1.79 0.00
C GLU A 171 -6.55 2.63 -1.26
N ILE A 172 -6.30 3.95 -1.11
CA ILE A 172 -6.09 4.90 -2.19
C ILE A 172 -4.72 5.55 -2.00
N GLY A 173 -3.82 5.24 -2.94
CA GLY A 173 -2.49 5.83 -3.07
C GLY A 173 -2.47 7.04 -3.99
N MET A 174 -1.36 7.77 -3.99
CA MET A 174 -1.07 8.84 -4.95
C MET A 174 0.43 9.05 -5.07
N ASN A 175 0.84 9.49 -6.25
CA ASN A 175 2.18 10.00 -6.54
C ASN A 175 2.12 11.41 -7.16
N ARG A 176 0.99 11.79 -7.77
CA ARG A 176 0.76 13.05 -8.49
C ARG A 176 -0.56 13.71 -8.09
N PRO A 177 -0.68 15.03 -8.30
CA PRO A 177 -1.94 15.74 -8.10
C PRO A 177 -3.08 15.19 -8.96
N GLY A 178 -4.28 15.07 -8.37
CA GLY A 178 -5.51 14.63 -9.03
C GLY A 178 -5.77 13.12 -8.99
N GLU A 179 -4.80 12.30 -8.57
CA GLU A 179 -4.96 10.84 -8.53
C GLU A 179 -5.95 10.40 -7.44
N ILE A 180 -5.96 11.06 -6.27
CA ILE A 180 -6.94 10.76 -5.20
C ILE A 180 -8.36 10.97 -5.70
N ILE A 181 -8.63 12.09 -6.37
CA ILE A 181 -9.95 12.42 -6.91
C ILE A 181 -10.38 11.37 -7.95
N ALA A 182 -9.49 11.03 -8.88
CA ALA A 182 -9.78 10.05 -9.92
C ALA A 182 -10.14 8.69 -9.33
N LEU A 183 -9.38 8.20 -8.36
CA LEU A 183 -9.59 6.91 -7.71
C LEU A 183 -10.83 6.93 -6.81
N ALA A 184 -11.08 8.03 -6.07
CA ALA A 184 -12.25 8.19 -5.23
C ALA A 184 -13.55 8.14 -6.04
N ARG A 185 -13.58 8.77 -7.23
CA ARG A 185 -14.73 8.70 -8.15
C ARG A 185 -15.06 7.29 -8.60
N LEU A 186 -14.04 6.45 -8.80
CA LEU A 186 -14.25 5.02 -9.11
C LEU A 186 -14.76 4.25 -7.90
N ALA A 187 -14.18 4.50 -6.72
CA ALA A 187 -14.52 3.80 -5.48
C ALA A 187 -15.89 4.21 -4.91
N ARG A 188 -16.31 5.47 -5.09
CA ARG A 188 -17.55 6.05 -4.54
C ARG A 188 -17.70 5.65 -3.06
N PRO A 189 -16.80 6.13 -2.18
CA PRO A 189 -16.79 5.73 -0.78
C PRO A 189 -17.97 6.33 -0.02
N THR A 190 -18.49 5.57 0.97
CA THR A 190 -19.46 6.07 1.94
C THR A 190 -18.79 6.62 3.20
N VAL A 191 -17.55 6.16 3.47
CA VAL A 191 -16.70 6.65 4.54
C VAL A 191 -15.31 6.88 3.96
N ALA A 192 -14.70 8.01 4.25
CA ALA A 192 -13.34 8.35 3.83
C ALA A 192 -12.49 8.70 5.06
N ILE A 193 -11.27 8.17 5.13
CA ILE A 193 -10.31 8.50 6.18
C ILE A 193 -8.98 8.93 5.60
N VAL A 194 -8.43 10.03 6.14
CA VAL A 194 -7.03 10.44 5.96
C VAL A 194 -6.28 10.16 7.26
N THR A 195 -5.30 9.28 7.23
CA THR A 195 -4.53 8.91 8.43
C THR A 195 -3.66 10.07 8.93
N ASN A 196 -2.91 10.68 8.01
CA ASN A 196 -2.01 11.82 8.25
C ASN A 196 -1.50 12.41 6.93
N ALA A 197 -0.89 13.62 7.01
CA ALA A 197 -0.07 14.18 5.94
C ALA A 197 1.34 14.48 6.46
N GLN A 198 2.32 13.72 5.98
CA GLN A 198 3.71 13.72 6.39
C GLN A 198 4.64 13.74 5.17
N ARG A 199 5.97 13.76 5.39
CA ARG A 199 7.03 13.90 4.37
C ARG A 199 7.15 12.64 3.48
N ALA A 200 6.14 12.42 2.64
CA ALA A 200 6.07 11.33 1.66
C ALA A 200 5.61 11.89 0.31
N HIS A 201 6.07 11.29 -0.80
CA HIS A 201 5.75 11.68 -2.18
C HIS A 201 6.09 13.16 -2.53
N LEU A 202 7.07 13.75 -1.84
CA LEU A 202 7.44 15.16 -2.04
C LEU A 202 8.01 15.41 -3.45
N SER A 203 8.66 14.41 -4.06
CA SER A 203 9.16 14.50 -5.43
C SER A 203 8.05 14.76 -6.46
N GLY A 204 6.88 14.15 -6.29
CA GLY A 204 5.74 14.33 -7.20
C GLY A 204 4.81 15.50 -6.80
N MET A 205 4.75 15.82 -5.49
CA MET A 205 3.82 16.80 -4.95
C MET A 205 4.44 18.19 -4.71
N GLY A 206 5.78 18.28 -4.63
CA GLY A 206 6.53 19.52 -4.44
C GLY A 206 6.53 20.06 -3.01
N SER A 207 5.45 19.92 -2.24
CA SER A 207 5.36 20.42 -0.86
C SER A 207 4.46 19.57 0.03
N LEU A 208 4.68 19.63 1.34
CA LEU A 208 3.82 18.97 2.33
C LEU A 208 2.39 19.52 2.32
N GLU A 209 2.22 20.80 2.03
CA GLU A 209 0.91 21.43 1.87
C GLU A 209 0.11 20.80 0.71
N ASN A 210 0.77 20.57 -0.43
CA ASN A 210 0.15 19.90 -1.58
C ASN A 210 -0.19 18.44 -1.25
N VAL A 211 0.67 17.73 -0.51
CA VAL A 211 0.37 16.38 -0.01
C VAL A 211 -0.90 16.38 0.84
N ALA A 212 -1.02 17.33 1.77
CA ALA A 212 -2.19 17.44 2.64
C ALA A 212 -3.45 17.81 1.85
N ALA A 213 -3.34 18.73 0.90
CA ALA A 213 -4.44 19.16 0.04
C ALA A 213 -4.97 18.02 -0.82
N GLU A 214 -4.06 17.28 -1.48
CA GLU A 214 -4.41 16.15 -2.34
C GLU A 214 -5.08 15.03 -1.53
N LYS A 215 -4.51 14.64 -0.37
CA LYS A 215 -5.13 13.61 0.47
C LYS A 215 -6.50 14.02 0.97
N GLY A 216 -6.66 15.27 1.38
CA GLY A 216 -7.95 15.82 1.82
C GLY A 216 -8.98 15.92 0.70
N SER A 217 -8.57 15.95 -0.57
CA SER A 217 -9.51 15.96 -1.71
C SER A 217 -10.42 14.72 -1.74
N LEU A 218 -10.00 13.63 -1.08
CA LEU A 218 -10.84 12.44 -0.88
C LEU A 218 -12.19 12.79 -0.22
N PHE A 219 -12.22 13.72 0.72
CA PHE A 219 -13.44 14.13 1.40
C PHE A 219 -14.44 14.84 0.48
N GLY A 220 -13.93 15.57 -0.53
CA GLY A 220 -14.76 16.24 -1.53
C GLY A 220 -15.52 15.29 -2.44
N GLU A 221 -15.07 14.06 -2.58
CA GLU A 221 -15.69 13.02 -3.42
C GLU A 221 -16.70 12.13 -2.65
N LEU A 222 -16.93 12.40 -1.37
CA LEU A 222 -18.04 11.83 -0.62
C LEU A 222 -19.36 12.46 -1.10
N ASP A 223 -20.43 11.66 -1.19
CA ASP A 223 -21.77 12.19 -1.38
C ASP A 223 -22.30 12.87 -0.09
N GLU A 224 -23.52 13.44 -0.14
CA GLU A 224 -24.10 14.18 0.99
C GLU A 224 -24.29 13.31 2.25
N SER A 225 -24.50 12.02 2.08
CA SER A 225 -24.66 11.06 3.17
C SER A 225 -23.34 10.48 3.68
N GLY A 226 -22.24 10.78 2.99
CA GLY A 226 -20.93 10.28 3.28
C GLY A 226 -20.33 10.85 4.58
N VAL A 227 -19.41 10.09 5.18
CA VAL A 227 -18.76 10.45 6.45
C VAL A 227 -17.28 10.65 6.27
N ALA A 228 -16.79 11.84 6.61
CA ALA A 228 -15.38 12.18 6.67
C ALA A 228 -14.79 11.82 8.04
N VAL A 229 -13.75 10.98 8.06
CA VAL A 229 -13.03 10.58 9.28
C VAL A 229 -11.70 11.32 9.32
N ILE A 230 -11.57 12.23 10.28
CA ILE A 230 -10.47 13.21 10.34
C ILE A 230 -9.61 13.00 11.58
N ASN A 231 -8.29 12.90 11.39
CA ASN A 231 -7.33 12.95 12.48
C ASN A 231 -7.25 14.39 13.02
N ALA A 232 -7.83 14.63 14.21
CA ALA A 232 -7.86 15.97 14.80
C ALA A 232 -6.53 16.39 15.41
N ASP A 233 -5.58 15.47 15.62
CA ASP A 233 -4.22 15.77 16.06
C ASP A 233 -3.28 16.14 14.89
N ASP A 234 -3.72 15.97 13.63
CA ASP A 234 -2.91 16.32 12.47
C ASP A 234 -2.94 17.85 12.24
N PRO A 235 -1.80 18.50 11.97
CA PRO A 235 -1.74 19.94 11.70
C PRO A 235 -2.68 20.41 10.57
N TRP A 236 -3.08 19.51 9.68
CA TRP A 236 -3.95 19.81 8.55
C TRP A 236 -5.45 19.56 8.82
N ALA A 237 -5.83 19.22 10.06
CA ALA A 237 -7.20 18.88 10.42
C ALA A 237 -8.22 19.96 10.01
N GLU A 238 -7.94 21.24 10.23
CA GLU A 238 -8.84 22.35 9.86
C GLU A 238 -9.02 22.46 8.35
N ARG A 239 -7.95 22.26 7.57
CA ARG A 239 -8.05 22.22 6.11
C ARG A 239 -8.96 21.06 5.66
N TRP A 240 -8.80 19.90 6.26
CA TRP A 240 -9.62 18.72 5.93
C TRP A 240 -11.09 18.90 6.34
N ARG A 241 -11.36 19.58 7.46
CA ARG A 241 -12.75 19.97 7.83
C ARG A 241 -13.37 20.89 6.76
N ALA A 242 -12.60 21.83 6.25
CA ALA A 242 -13.05 22.69 5.16
C ALA A 242 -13.31 21.90 3.86
N GLN A 243 -12.46 20.94 3.51
CA GLN A 243 -12.64 20.07 2.34
C GLN A 243 -13.82 19.09 2.50
N ALA A 244 -14.16 18.74 3.74
CA ALA A 244 -15.32 17.91 4.10
C ALA A 244 -16.61 18.71 4.30
N ALA A 245 -16.62 20.02 3.98
CA ALA A 245 -17.77 20.88 4.22
C ALA A 245 -19.09 20.29 3.65
N GLY A 246 -20.15 20.31 4.45
CA GLY A 246 -21.45 19.74 4.09
C GLY A 246 -21.57 18.22 4.30
N ARG A 247 -20.51 17.52 4.76
CA ARG A 247 -20.55 16.10 5.12
C ARG A 247 -20.53 15.91 6.63
N ARG A 248 -21.03 14.76 7.08
CA ARG A 248 -20.89 14.37 8.48
C ARG A 248 -19.40 14.13 8.77
N ILE A 249 -18.91 14.67 9.90
CA ILE A 249 -17.54 14.46 10.37
C ILE A 249 -17.55 13.55 11.60
N VAL A 250 -16.64 12.57 11.61
CA VAL A 250 -16.25 11.79 12.79
C VAL A 250 -14.74 11.98 12.93
N ASP A 251 -14.35 12.76 13.92
CA ASP A 251 -12.93 12.99 14.21
C ASP A 251 -12.40 11.99 15.24
N PHE A 252 -11.08 11.76 15.20
CA PHE A 252 -10.38 10.94 16.17
C PHE A 252 -9.09 11.62 16.62
N ALA A 253 -8.72 11.44 17.89
CA ALA A 253 -7.52 12.05 18.49
C ALA A 253 -7.06 11.36 19.76
N PHE A 254 -5.78 11.51 20.08
CA PHE A 254 -5.24 11.27 21.41
C PHE A 254 -5.27 12.53 22.27
N GLU A 255 -4.85 13.68 21.69
CA GLU A 255 -4.65 14.93 22.41
C GLU A 255 -5.82 15.91 22.24
N SER A 256 -6.31 16.04 21.00
CA SER A 256 -7.36 17.01 20.66
C SER A 256 -8.76 16.53 21.08
N PRO A 257 -9.74 17.44 21.26
CA PRO A 257 -11.14 17.03 21.36
C PRO A 257 -11.62 16.31 20.09
N ALA A 258 -12.24 15.15 20.25
CA ALA A 258 -12.70 14.34 19.12
C ALA A 258 -13.89 13.43 19.50
N THR A 259 -14.64 12.98 18.49
CA THR A 259 -15.76 12.03 18.63
C THR A 259 -15.27 10.66 19.12
N VAL A 260 -14.14 10.19 18.59
CA VAL A 260 -13.49 8.96 19.02
C VAL A 260 -12.14 9.33 19.62
N ARG A 261 -11.98 9.10 20.90
CA ARG A 261 -10.76 9.44 21.62
C ARG A 261 -10.01 8.19 22.04
N GLY A 262 -8.69 8.32 22.11
CA GLY A 262 -7.83 7.27 22.58
C GLY A 262 -6.92 7.71 23.69
N ARG A 263 -6.39 6.73 24.45
CA ARG A 263 -5.21 6.86 25.28
C ARG A 263 -4.33 5.64 25.02
N TYR A 264 -3.08 5.89 24.77
CA TYR A 264 -2.09 4.85 24.50
C TYR A 264 -1.31 4.54 25.79
N ALA A 265 -1.10 3.25 26.06
CA ALA A 265 -0.11 2.78 27.02
C ALA A 265 0.73 1.68 26.35
N GLY A 266 2.04 1.87 26.33
CA GLY A 266 2.97 0.93 25.72
C GLY A 266 4.24 0.78 26.55
N HIS A 267 4.79 -0.44 26.57
CA HIS A 267 6.10 -0.75 27.13
C HIS A 267 6.79 -1.78 26.25
N GLY A 268 7.93 -1.39 25.66
CA GLY A 268 8.63 -2.24 24.69
C GLY A 268 7.74 -2.58 23.50
N LEU A 269 7.38 -3.85 23.37
CA LEU A 269 6.50 -4.34 22.30
C LEU A 269 5.03 -4.46 22.70
N GLU A 270 4.70 -4.26 23.97
CA GLU A 270 3.31 -4.27 24.39
C GLU A 270 2.65 -2.95 24.05
N SER A 271 1.44 -3.02 23.54
CA SER A 271 0.64 -1.85 23.15
C SER A 271 -0.79 -2.04 23.59
N ARG A 272 -1.32 -1.08 24.34
CA ARG A 272 -2.72 -1.03 24.76
C ARG A 272 -3.35 0.27 24.31
N LEU A 273 -4.51 0.16 23.71
CA LEU A 273 -5.34 1.29 23.31
C LEU A 273 -6.60 1.31 24.18
N TYR A 274 -6.79 2.40 24.90
CA TYR A 274 -8.03 2.70 25.60
C TYR A 274 -8.87 3.58 24.68
N LEU A 275 -10.01 3.07 24.25
CA LEU A 275 -10.94 3.74 23.34
C LEU A 275 -12.05 4.39 24.15
N SER A 276 -12.43 5.62 23.80
CA SER A 276 -13.64 6.28 24.27
C SER A 276 -14.45 6.73 23.03
N THR A 277 -15.67 6.24 22.91
CA THR A 277 -16.61 6.50 21.82
C THR A 277 -17.94 6.96 22.38
N PRO A 278 -18.84 7.52 21.57
CA PRO A 278 -20.22 7.82 22.04
C PRO A 278 -21.01 6.59 22.54
N ALA A 279 -20.57 5.35 22.19
CA ALA A 279 -21.20 4.12 22.67
C ALA A 279 -20.61 3.59 23.98
N GLY A 280 -19.52 4.16 24.46
CA GLY A 280 -18.83 3.72 25.69
C GLY A 280 -17.32 3.64 25.52
N GLU A 281 -16.70 3.03 26.52
CA GLU A 281 -15.25 2.87 26.62
C GLU A 281 -14.84 1.40 26.51
N ALA A 282 -13.64 1.15 26.02
CA ALA A 282 -13.06 -0.18 25.92
C ALA A 282 -11.52 -0.16 25.94
N GLU A 283 -10.93 -1.28 26.33
CA GLU A 283 -9.48 -1.52 26.26
C GLU A 283 -9.19 -2.59 25.21
N VAL A 284 -8.19 -2.36 24.37
CA VAL A 284 -7.76 -3.29 23.32
C VAL A 284 -6.22 -3.48 23.41
N ALA A 285 -5.78 -4.72 23.50
CA ALA A 285 -4.38 -5.07 23.30
C ALA A 285 -4.07 -5.12 21.81
N LEU A 286 -3.06 -4.38 21.36
CA LEU A 286 -2.67 -4.30 19.95
C LEU A 286 -1.41 -5.16 19.72
N ALA A 287 -1.43 -6.01 18.69
CA ALA A 287 -0.26 -6.77 18.28
C ALA A 287 0.83 -5.89 17.63
N ALA A 288 0.44 -4.74 17.03
CA ALA A 288 1.37 -3.80 16.42
C ALA A 288 1.92 -2.80 17.44
N PRO A 289 3.27 -2.74 17.64
CA PRO A 289 3.88 -1.86 18.62
C PRO A 289 3.93 -0.40 18.17
N GLY A 290 4.03 0.49 19.16
CA GLY A 290 4.27 1.91 18.97
C GLY A 290 3.00 2.77 18.86
N ILE A 291 3.16 4.02 19.30
CA ILE A 291 2.07 5.01 19.35
C ILE A 291 1.47 5.27 17.96
N HIS A 292 2.28 5.25 16.90
CA HIS A 292 1.81 5.44 15.53
C HIS A 292 0.85 4.32 15.08
N ASN A 293 1.05 3.07 15.54
CA ASN A 293 0.11 1.98 15.29
C ASN A 293 -1.14 2.10 16.16
N ALA A 294 -1.03 2.65 17.36
CA ALA A 294 -2.20 3.01 18.14
C ALA A 294 -3.03 4.13 17.49
N HIS A 295 -2.39 5.12 16.82
CA HIS A 295 -3.07 6.11 15.98
C HIS A 295 -3.78 5.44 14.79
N ASN A 296 -3.13 4.50 14.11
CA ASN A 296 -3.74 3.73 13.03
C ASN A 296 -4.97 2.94 13.52
N ALA A 297 -4.88 2.32 14.71
CA ALA A 297 -5.97 1.58 15.32
C ALA A 297 -7.13 2.51 15.74
N LEU A 298 -6.82 3.69 16.29
CA LEU A 298 -7.82 4.70 16.64
C LEU A 298 -8.56 5.20 15.40
N GLY A 299 -7.83 5.50 14.32
CA GLY A 299 -8.40 5.86 13.02
C GLY A 299 -9.26 4.75 12.43
N ALA A 300 -8.82 3.49 12.54
CA ALA A 300 -9.61 2.33 12.11
C ALA A 300 -10.89 2.18 12.93
N ALA A 301 -10.83 2.38 14.24
CA ALA A 301 -12.02 2.38 15.12
C ALA A 301 -13.00 3.50 14.72
N ALA A 302 -12.51 4.72 14.48
CA ALA A 302 -13.33 5.84 14.04
C ALA A 302 -13.99 5.59 12.68
N ALA A 303 -13.27 5.02 11.72
CA ALA A 303 -13.80 4.67 10.40
C ALA A 303 -14.87 3.57 10.47
N ALA A 304 -14.64 2.56 11.30
CA ALA A 304 -15.63 1.50 11.56
C ALA A 304 -16.88 2.04 12.29
N TRP A 305 -16.69 2.90 13.28
CA TRP A 305 -17.77 3.62 13.94
C TRP A 305 -18.59 4.47 12.96
N ALA A 306 -17.91 5.22 12.09
CA ALA A 306 -18.54 6.02 11.03
C ALA A 306 -19.37 5.15 10.06
N ALA A 307 -18.94 3.92 9.81
CA ALA A 307 -19.64 2.94 9.00
C ALA A 307 -20.80 2.22 9.74
N GLY A 308 -21.06 2.57 11.02
CA GLY A 308 -22.16 2.05 11.83
C GLY A 308 -21.85 0.77 12.60
N LEU A 309 -20.58 0.39 12.78
CA LEU A 309 -20.21 -0.78 13.57
C LEU A 309 -20.22 -0.47 15.07
N GLY A 310 -20.67 -1.44 15.87
CA GLY A 310 -20.66 -1.36 17.32
C GLY A 310 -19.27 -1.57 17.95
N LEU A 311 -19.11 -1.12 19.20
CA LEU A 311 -17.85 -1.16 19.94
C LEU A 311 -17.30 -2.60 20.08
N ASP A 312 -18.18 -3.59 20.28
CA ASP A 312 -17.77 -5.00 20.40
C ASP A 312 -17.04 -5.52 19.15
N ALA A 313 -17.59 -5.22 17.96
CA ALA A 313 -16.96 -5.61 16.69
C ALA A 313 -15.62 -4.88 16.47
N ILE A 314 -15.56 -3.59 16.86
CA ILE A 314 -14.33 -2.79 16.80
C ILE A 314 -13.24 -3.42 17.68
N CYS A 315 -13.57 -3.72 18.93
CA CYS A 315 -12.62 -4.32 19.88
C CYS A 315 -12.18 -5.72 19.43
N ALA A 316 -13.13 -6.56 19.02
CA ALA A 316 -12.84 -7.91 18.54
C ALA A 316 -11.92 -7.88 17.30
N GLY A 317 -12.19 -6.99 16.35
CA GLY A 317 -11.39 -6.89 15.13
C GLY A 317 -10.00 -6.32 15.37
N LEU A 318 -9.86 -5.29 16.20
CA LEU A 318 -8.53 -4.74 16.56
C LEU A 318 -7.70 -5.74 17.37
N GLY A 319 -8.32 -6.47 18.30
CA GLY A 319 -7.65 -7.51 19.09
C GLY A 319 -7.22 -8.73 18.24
N ALA A 320 -7.95 -9.04 17.17
CA ALA A 320 -7.62 -10.11 16.23
C ALA A 320 -6.58 -9.71 15.16
N PHE A 321 -6.24 -8.42 15.05
CA PHE A 321 -5.28 -7.95 14.06
C PHE A 321 -3.85 -8.43 14.39
N ALA A 322 -3.27 -9.24 13.49
CA ALA A 322 -1.98 -9.90 13.71
C ALA A 322 -0.76 -9.15 13.13
N GLY A 323 -0.96 -7.92 12.62
CA GLY A 323 0.10 -7.15 11.95
C GLY A 323 0.09 -7.31 10.42
N VAL A 324 1.01 -6.62 9.75
CA VAL A 324 1.19 -6.66 8.30
C VAL A 324 2.65 -6.98 7.99
N LYS A 325 2.90 -7.86 7.02
CA LYS A 325 4.25 -8.18 6.55
C LYS A 325 4.99 -6.90 6.13
N GLY A 326 6.24 -6.76 6.57
CA GLY A 326 7.06 -5.59 6.24
C GLY A 326 6.62 -4.27 6.92
N ARG A 327 5.76 -4.34 7.96
CA ARG A 327 5.26 -3.18 8.71
C ARG A 327 5.46 -3.40 10.22
N LEU A 328 6.68 -3.27 10.70
CA LEU A 328 7.11 -3.60 12.07
C LEU A 328 6.70 -5.03 12.48
N GLN A 329 6.75 -5.96 11.52
CA GLN A 329 6.46 -7.36 11.78
C GLN A 329 7.54 -7.95 12.68
N ARG A 330 7.12 -8.63 13.76
CA ARG A 330 8.02 -9.30 14.70
C ARG A 330 8.37 -10.69 14.19
N LEU A 331 9.66 -10.97 14.08
CA LEU A 331 10.17 -12.25 13.64
C LEU A 331 11.24 -12.75 14.62
N ALA A 332 11.22 -14.05 14.89
CA ALA A 332 12.29 -14.69 15.66
C ALA A 332 13.50 -14.89 14.73
N GLY A 333 14.59 -14.19 15.02
CA GLY A 333 15.87 -14.37 14.34
C GLY A 333 16.73 -15.46 14.97
N PRO A 334 17.89 -15.78 14.37
CA PRO A 334 18.84 -16.73 14.94
C PRO A 334 19.38 -16.24 16.27
N ASN A 335 19.85 -17.18 17.11
CA ASN A 335 20.44 -16.92 18.43
C ASN A 335 19.54 -16.15 19.42
N GLY A 336 18.21 -16.19 19.25
CA GLY A 336 17.29 -15.47 20.12
C GLY A 336 17.24 -13.96 19.86
N VAL A 337 17.70 -13.50 18.71
CA VAL A 337 17.57 -12.12 18.24
C VAL A 337 16.12 -11.84 17.84
N LEU A 338 15.63 -10.66 18.18
CA LEU A 338 14.37 -10.14 17.69
C LEU A 338 14.60 -9.35 16.39
N LEU A 339 13.93 -9.73 15.31
CA LEU A 339 13.92 -8.96 14.09
C LEU A 339 12.60 -8.19 13.99
N LEU A 340 12.68 -6.91 13.68
CA LEU A 340 11.56 -6.04 13.32
C LEU A 340 11.64 -5.78 11.82
N ASP A 341 10.80 -6.47 11.06
CA ASP A 341 10.68 -6.28 9.62
C ASP A 341 9.78 -5.07 9.33
N ASP A 342 10.39 -3.94 8.94
CA ASP A 342 9.71 -2.72 8.50
C ASP A 342 10.21 -2.31 7.10
N THR A 343 10.42 -3.32 6.25
CA THR A 343 11.13 -3.20 4.98
C THR A 343 10.28 -2.71 3.82
N TYR A 344 8.96 -2.60 3.99
CA TYR A 344 8.07 -2.29 2.87
C TYR A 344 8.34 -0.93 2.23
N ASN A 345 8.50 0.15 3.02
CA ASN A 345 8.82 1.49 2.52
C ASN A 345 9.43 2.35 3.63
N ALA A 346 10.10 3.46 3.26
CA ALA A 346 10.72 4.39 4.19
C ALA A 346 10.55 5.84 3.74
N ASN A 347 10.20 6.69 4.69
CA ASN A 347 10.30 8.15 4.62
C ASN A 347 10.76 8.68 6.00
N PRO A 348 11.18 9.94 6.14
CA PRO A 348 11.79 10.43 7.38
C PRO A 348 10.91 10.19 8.62
N ASP A 349 9.61 10.46 8.51
CA ASP A 349 8.70 10.35 9.64
C ASP A 349 8.43 8.89 10.04
N SER A 350 8.31 8.00 9.05
CA SER A 350 8.13 6.57 9.31
C SER A 350 9.40 5.91 9.87
N VAL A 351 10.59 6.37 9.47
CA VAL A 351 11.86 5.87 10.04
C VAL A 351 11.99 6.32 11.50
N ARG A 352 11.66 7.57 11.82
CA ARG A 352 11.63 8.07 13.20
C ARG A 352 10.68 7.25 14.07
N ALA A 353 9.47 6.99 13.60
CA ALA A 353 8.51 6.14 14.31
C ALA A 353 9.03 4.72 14.57
N GLY A 354 9.76 4.13 13.61
CA GLY A 354 10.43 2.84 13.80
C GLY A 354 11.57 2.89 14.81
N ILE A 355 12.36 3.98 14.81
CA ILE A 355 13.41 4.22 15.79
C ILE A 355 12.83 4.34 17.21
N ASP A 356 11.70 5.04 17.39
CA ASP A 356 11.05 5.17 18.69
C ASP A 356 10.61 3.81 19.24
N VAL A 357 10.09 2.94 18.38
CA VAL A 357 9.75 1.56 18.78
C VAL A 357 11.00 0.78 19.16
N LEU A 358 12.07 0.85 18.36
CA LEU A 358 13.32 0.16 18.64
C LEU A 358 13.95 0.66 19.95
N ALA A 359 13.95 1.98 20.18
CA ALA A 359 14.50 2.60 21.37
C ALA A 359 13.76 2.19 22.68
N ALA A 360 12.46 1.91 22.57
CA ALA A 360 11.66 1.45 23.72
C ALA A 360 11.92 -0.02 24.12
N ILE A 361 12.65 -0.79 23.31
CA ILE A 361 12.94 -2.20 23.58
C ILE A 361 14.26 -2.28 24.38
N PRO A 362 14.28 -3.02 25.51
CA PRO A 362 15.49 -3.20 26.28
C PRO A 362 16.52 -4.07 25.54
N GLY A 363 17.80 -3.92 25.90
CA GLY A 363 18.90 -4.67 25.29
C GLY A 363 19.61 -3.91 24.21
N ARG A 364 20.36 -4.62 23.38
CA ARG A 364 21.12 -4.04 22.27
C ARG A 364 20.22 -3.77 21.06
N ARG A 365 20.33 -2.58 20.48
CA ARG A 365 19.45 -2.06 19.44
C ARG A 365 20.25 -1.72 18.18
N ILE A 366 19.93 -2.38 17.09
CA ILE A 366 20.58 -2.19 15.79
C ILE A 366 19.55 -1.70 14.78
N LEU A 367 19.81 -0.57 14.15
CA LEU A 367 19.06 -0.07 13.02
C LEU A 367 19.79 -0.44 11.73
N VAL A 368 19.11 -1.14 10.82
CA VAL A 368 19.55 -1.38 9.44
C VAL A 368 18.71 -0.50 8.54
N LEU A 369 19.35 0.47 7.86
CA LEU A 369 18.68 1.50 7.08
C LEU A 369 19.09 1.46 5.62
N GLY A 370 18.13 1.30 4.71
CA GLY A 370 18.27 1.56 3.29
C GLY A 370 17.97 3.02 2.92
N ASP A 371 18.24 3.40 1.68
CA ASP A 371 17.89 4.74 1.19
C ASP A 371 16.38 5.00 1.29
N MET A 372 16.01 6.26 1.59
CA MET A 372 14.65 6.77 1.51
C MET A 372 14.44 7.42 0.14
N GLY A 373 13.44 6.95 -0.61
CA GLY A 373 13.06 7.50 -1.92
C GLY A 373 11.87 8.45 -1.86
N GLU A 374 11.60 9.13 -2.96
CA GLU A 374 10.43 10.00 -3.18
C GLU A 374 10.28 11.18 -2.21
N ILE A 375 11.36 11.57 -1.55
CA ILE A 375 11.38 12.63 -0.52
C ILE A 375 11.91 13.97 -1.04
N GLY A 376 12.10 14.09 -2.36
CA GLY A 376 12.48 15.34 -3.03
C GLY A 376 13.94 15.74 -2.83
N ASP A 377 14.24 17.02 -3.13
CA ASP A 377 15.60 17.58 -3.16
C ASP A 377 16.30 17.58 -1.79
N MET A 378 15.52 17.53 -0.71
CA MET A 378 16.03 17.50 0.66
C MET A 378 16.50 16.11 1.11
N SER A 379 16.57 15.13 0.20
CA SER A 379 16.88 13.72 0.52
C SER A 379 18.13 13.56 1.38
N GLY A 380 19.22 14.26 1.05
CA GLY A 380 20.45 14.23 1.84
C GLY A 380 20.25 14.72 3.29
N GLN A 381 19.53 15.83 3.47
CA GLN A 381 19.24 16.40 4.78
C GLN A 381 18.36 15.45 5.62
N TYR A 382 17.38 14.82 5.01
CA TYR A 382 16.50 13.88 5.72
C TYR A 382 17.22 12.62 6.17
N HIS A 383 18.18 12.12 5.37
CA HIS A 383 19.03 11.00 5.81
C HIS A 383 19.94 11.42 6.97
N ASP A 384 20.55 12.60 6.89
CA ASP A 384 21.35 13.16 7.97
C ASP A 384 20.53 13.32 9.27
N GLU A 385 19.33 13.92 9.19
CA GLU A 385 18.39 14.07 10.31
C GLU A 385 18.09 12.74 10.99
N VAL A 386 17.77 11.71 10.21
CA VAL A 386 17.40 10.38 10.74
C VAL A 386 18.57 9.73 11.45
N GLY A 387 19.81 9.88 10.94
CA GLY A 387 21.02 9.37 11.58
C GLY A 387 21.25 10.02 12.96
N GLY A 388 21.17 11.36 13.02
CA GLY A 388 21.27 12.10 14.27
C GLY A 388 20.16 11.75 15.27
N TYR A 389 18.92 11.56 14.76
CA TYR A 389 17.80 11.13 15.58
C TYR A 389 18.02 9.73 16.17
N ALA A 390 18.46 8.76 15.38
CA ALA A 390 18.77 7.42 15.88
C ALA A 390 19.82 7.47 17.00
N LYS A 391 20.86 8.30 16.85
CA LYS A 391 21.87 8.50 17.90
C LYS A 391 21.28 9.11 19.16
N SER A 392 20.44 10.14 19.05
CA SER A 392 19.81 10.81 20.19
C SER A 392 18.86 9.90 20.98
N GLN A 393 18.23 8.93 20.29
CA GLN A 393 17.37 7.92 20.90
C GLN A 393 18.16 6.72 21.50
N GLY A 394 19.48 6.78 21.48
CA GLY A 394 20.34 5.77 22.09
C GLY A 394 20.38 4.46 21.32
N ILE A 395 20.21 4.47 20.01
CA ILE A 395 20.46 3.28 19.19
C ILE A 395 21.96 2.96 19.23
N ASP A 396 22.29 1.68 19.45
CA ASP A 396 23.68 1.27 19.66
C ASP A 396 24.49 1.15 18.37
N ARG A 397 23.82 0.72 17.27
CA ARG A 397 24.45 0.54 15.96
C ARG A 397 23.51 1.01 14.84
N LEU A 398 24.10 1.66 13.84
CA LEU A 398 23.47 1.99 12.57
C LEU A 398 24.25 1.35 11.41
N LEU A 399 23.65 0.37 10.72
CA LEU A 399 24.21 -0.26 9.54
C LEU A 399 23.39 0.25 8.32
N ALA A 400 24.03 0.95 7.41
CA ALA A 400 23.32 1.57 6.29
C ALA A 400 23.75 1.00 4.93
N LEU A 401 22.77 0.81 4.03
CA LEU A 401 22.95 0.32 2.66
C LEU A 401 22.34 1.32 1.68
N GLY A 402 23.13 1.79 0.71
CA GLY A 402 22.65 2.70 -0.34
C GLY A 402 23.61 3.86 -0.57
N GLU A 403 23.27 4.77 -1.46
CA GLU A 403 24.13 5.93 -1.77
C GLU A 403 23.94 7.09 -0.80
N THR A 404 22.66 7.35 -0.43
CA THR A 404 22.31 8.52 0.38
C THR A 404 22.35 8.23 1.88
N SER A 405 22.07 6.98 2.27
CA SER A 405 22.10 6.53 3.67
C SER A 405 23.48 6.63 4.36
N GLN A 406 24.57 6.81 3.60
CA GLN A 406 25.88 7.16 4.16
C GLN A 406 25.85 8.47 4.97
N LEU A 407 24.93 9.41 4.64
CA LEU A 407 24.77 10.66 5.38
C LEU A 407 24.19 10.42 6.78
N ALA A 408 23.27 9.46 6.90
CA ALA A 408 22.76 9.02 8.19
C ALA A 408 23.90 8.45 9.06
N VAL A 409 24.78 7.64 8.50
CA VAL A 409 25.96 7.10 9.22
C VAL A 409 26.88 8.21 9.69
N ARG A 410 27.13 9.22 8.85
CA ARG A 410 27.98 10.35 9.20
C ARG A 410 27.46 11.10 10.43
N ASN A 411 26.17 11.40 10.48
CA ASN A 411 25.56 12.12 11.61
C ASN A 411 25.36 11.23 12.84
N PHE A 412 25.13 9.92 12.65
CA PHE A 412 25.10 8.96 13.74
C PHE A 412 26.47 8.87 14.47
N GLY A 413 27.57 8.96 13.75
CA GLY A 413 28.92 8.95 14.28
C GLY A 413 29.39 7.56 14.78
N ALA A 414 29.97 7.51 15.96
CA ALA A 414 30.50 6.26 16.52
C ALA A 414 29.40 5.19 16.66
N GLY A 415 29.62 4.01 16.09
CA GLY A 415 28.67 2.91 16.01
C GLY A 415 27.92 2.86 14.67
N GLY A 416 28.14 3.85 13.77
CA GLY A 416 27.60 3.83 12.41
C GLY A 416 28.55 3.16 11.43
N GLU A 417 28.03 2.39 10.49
CA GLU A 417 28.80 1.74 9.42
C GLU A 417 28.01 1.71 8.11
N HIS A 418 28.66 2.05 7.01
CA HIS A 418 28.03 2.13 5.68
C HIS A 418 28.53 1.02 4.77
N PHE A 419 27.61 0.41 4.03
CA PHE A 419 27.85 -0.67 3.09
C PHE A 419 27.34 -0.31 1.69
N ARG A 420 28.06 -0.78 0.67
CA ARG A 420 27.64 -0.68 -0.72
C ARG A 420 27.03 -1.98 -1.26
N ARG A 421 27.20 -3.07 -0.52
CA ARG A 421 26.77 -4.42 -0.91
C ARG A 421 25.99 -5.07 0.22
N LEU A 422 24.88 -5.69 -0.15
CA LEU A 422 23.99 -6.40 0.77
C LEU A 422 24.75 -7.50 1.54
N GLU A 423 25.59 -8.27 0.82
CA GLU A 423 26.30 -9.42 1.41
C GLU A 423 27.26 -8.97 2.51
N SER A 424 27.91 -7.81 2.33
CA SER A 424 28.83 -7.23 3.32
C SER A 424 28.07 -6.76 4.56
N LEU A 425 26.92 -6.10 4.37
CA LEU A 425 26.05 -5.68 5.48
C LEU A 425 25.55 -6.91 6.27
N VAL A 426 25.06 -7.93 5.59
CA VAL A 426 24.56 -9.16 6.23
C VAL A 426 25.66 -9.88 6.99
N ALA A 427 26.89 -9.92 6.43
CA ALA A 427 28.04 -10.54 7.09
C ALA A 427 28.42 -9.79 8.39
N ALA A 428 28.46 -8.45 8.37
CA ALA A 428 28.69 -7.63 9.55
C ALA A 428 27.58 -7.81 10.60
N LEU A 429 26.32 -7.77 10.17
CA LEU A 429 25.15 -7.92 11.04
C LEU A 429 25.15 -9.28 11.74
N ARG A 430 25.48 -10.38 11.04
CA ARG A 430 25.57 -11.72 11.63
C ARG A 430 26.56 -11.82 12.80
N GLN A 431 27.65 -11.07 12.77
CA GLN A 431 28.63 -11.05 13.85
C GLN A 431 28.10 -10.38 15.13
N GLU A 432 27.08 -9.54 14.98
CA GLU A 432 26.46 -8.80 16.08
C GLU A 432 25.18 -9.46 16.64
N MET A 433 24.75 -10.59 16.05
CA MET A 433 23.51 -11.29 16.43
C MET A 433 23.71 -12.14 17.68
N GLN A 434 23.54 -11.51 18.84
CA GLN A 434 23.65 -12.12 20.16
C GLN A 434 22.30 -12.10 20.88
N PRO A 435 22.06 -12.99 21.86
CA PRO A 435 20.84 -12.95 22.65
C PRO A 435 20.59 -11.58 23.26
N GLY A 436 19.35 -11.10 23.25
CA GLY A 436 18.98 -9.78 23.73
C GLY A 436 19.24 -8.63 22.76
N THR A 437 19.63 -8.93 21.51
CA THR A 437 19.72 -7.96 20.43
C THR A 437 18.37 -7.83 19.72
N THR A 438 17.95 -6.59 19.42
CA THR A 438 16.84 -6.28 18.52
C THR A 438 17.36 -5.57 17.29
N VAL A 439 16.95 -6.03 16.11
CA VAL A 439 17.32 -5.46 14.82
C VAL A 439 16.07 -4.94 14.12
N LEU A 440 16.02 -3.66 13.83
CA LEU A 440 15.03 -3.05 12.95
C LEU A 440 15.61 -2.91 11.54
N VAL A 441 14.93 -3.47 10.53
CA VAL A 441 15.32 -3.33 9.12
C VAL A 441 14.29 -2.49 8.40
N LYS A 442 14.74 -1.38 7.78
CA LYS A 442 13.88 -0.43 7.08
C LYS A 442 14.58 0.19 5.87
N GLY A 443 13.82 0.45 4.80
CA GLY A 443 14.27 1.15 3.61
C GLY A 443 13.11 1.34 2.64
N SER A 444 13.27 2.19 1.64
CA SER A 444 12.27 2.35 0.59
C SER A 444 12.14 1.09 -0.25
N HIS A 445 10.98 0.90 -0.84
CA HIS A 445 10.60 -0.33 -1.56
C HIS A 445 11.62 -0.74 -2.63
N PHE A 446 12.15 0.21 -3.39
CA PHE A 446 13.17 -0.05 -4.43
C PHE A 446 14.49 -0.60 -3.89
N MET A 447 14.77 -0.44 -2.59
CA MET A 447 15.97 -0.96 -1.93
C MET A 447 15.90 -2.47 -1.67
N HIS A 448 14.68 -3.05 -1.69
CA HIS A 448 14.46 -4.47 -1.43
C HIS A 448 15.12 -4.95 -0.13
N MET A 449 14.89 -4.19 0.96
CA MET A 449 15.51 -4.49 2.25
C MET A 449 14.98 -5.77 2.90
N GLU A 450 13.86 -6.33 2.44
CA GLU A 450 13.36 -7.66 2.82
C GLU A 450 14.41 -8.77 2.59
N ARG A 451 15.34 -8.59 1.64
CA ARG A 451 16.45 -9.51 1.40
C ARG A 451 17.40 -9.61 2.59
N VAL A 452 17.51 -8.57 3.42
CA VAL A 452 18.29 -8.63 4.67
C VAL A 452 17.61 -9.61 5.63
N ILE A 453 16.30 -9.48 5.81
CA ILE A 453 15.50 -10.37 6.67
C ILE A 453 15.60 -11.82 6.18
N GLU A 454 15.39 -12.04 4.88
CA GLU A 454 15.48 -13.36 4.26
C GLU A 454 16.85 -13.99 4.44
N ALA A 455 17.93 -13.22 4.23
CA ALA A 455 19.29 -13.69 4.43
C ALA A 455 19.59 -14.05 5.88
N LEU A 456 19.02 -13.32 6.85
CA LEU A 456 19.22 -13.62 8.27
C LEU A 456 18.44 -14.87 8.73
N LEU A 457 17.26 -15.11 8.16
CA LEU A 457 16.42 -16.26 8.46
C LEU A 457 16.84 -17.53 7.71
N ALA A 458 17.55 -17.39 6.58
CA ALA A 458 18.09 -18.55 5.87
C ALA A 458 19.13 -19.26 6.73
N THR A 459 18.89 -20.53 7.01
CA THR A 459 19.88 -21.41 7.68
C THR A 459 21.14 -21.42 6.81
N PRO A 460 22.37 -21.35 7.39
CA PRO A 460 23.58 -21.47 6.61
C PRO A 460 23.58 -22.84 5.91
N GLN A 461 23.29 -22.87 4.61
CA GLN A 461 23.62 -24.04 3.81
C GLN A 461 25.15 -24.11 3.74
N GLU A 462 25.71 -25.22 4.17
CA GLU A 462 27.11 -25.55 3.91
C GLU A 462 27.36 -25.36 2.41
N ASN A 463 28.34 -24.56 2.10
CA ASN A 463 28.69 -24.10 0.77
C ASN A 463 29.27 -25.27 -0.05
N THR A 464 28.41 -26.17 -0.53
CA THR A 464 28.79 -27.13 -1.57
C THR A 464 28.67 -26.42 -2.91
N GLY A 465 29.82 -25.99 -3.39
CA GLY A 465 29.96 -25.20 -4.61
C GLY A 465 29.38 -25.87 -5.85
N ALA A 466 28.22 -25.38 -6.25
CA ALA A 466 27.75 -25.45 -7.63
C ALA A 466 27.07 -24.12 -7.99
N PRO A 467 27.41 -23.49 -9.15
CA PRO A 467 26.76 -22.26 -9.56
C PRO A 467 25.28 -22.49 -9.89
N PRO A 468 24.37 -21.56 -9.59
CA PRO A 468 22.96 -21.70 -9.91
C PRO A 468 22.78 -21.76 -11.43
N LYS A 469 22.17 -22.84 -11.92
CA LYS A 469 21.69 -22.95 -13.29
C LYS A 469 20.64 -21.88 -13.53
N ASN A 470 20.81 -21.12 -14.60
CA ASN A 470 19.95 -20.12 -15.21
C ASN A 470 18.50 -20.13 -14.70
N ALA A 471 18.17 -19.17 -13.83
CA ALA A 471 16.79 -18.77 -13.62
C ALA A 471 16.35 -17.93 -14.83
N LEU A 472 15.54 -18.50 -15.69
CA LEU A 472 14.77 -17.78 -16.69
C LEU A 472 13.99 -16.66 -15.98
N LYS A 473 14.27 -15.40 -16.33
CA LYS A 473 13.52 -14.24 -15.85
C LYS A 473 12.05 -14.44 -16.23
N LYS A 474 11.20 -14.70 -15.24
CA LYS A 474 9.75 -14.71 -15.45
C LYS A 474 9.30 -13.30 -15.81
N PRO A 475 8.47 -13.09 -16.83
CA PRO A 475 7.90 -11.78 -17.13
C PRO A 475 7.00 -11.30 -15.98
N ALA A 476 6.99 -9.99 -15.73
CA ALA A 476 6.27 -9.36 -14.62
C ALA A 476 4.74 -9.48 -14.78
N GLY A 477 4.03 -9.81 -13.69
CA GLY A 477 2.58 -9.88 -13.65
C GLY A 477 1.89 -8.54 -13.36
N CYS A 478 0.56 -8.49 -13.36
CA CYS A 478 -0.20 -7.27 -13.04
C CYS A 478 0.09 -6.74 -11.63
N ALA A 479 0.32 -7.63 -10.64
CA ALA A 479 0.77 -7.23 -9.32
C ALA A 479 2.14 -6.51 -9.39
N GLU A 480 3.09 -7.09 -10.12
CA GLU A 480 4.39 -6.46 -10.38
C GLU A 480 4.29 -5.24 -11.30
N GLN A 481 3.27 -5.16 -12.18
CA GLN A 481 3.01 -3.95 -12.97
C GLN A 481 2.42 -2.82 -12.11
N ALA A 482 1.54 -3.14 -11.17
CA ALA A 482 1.02 -2.20 -10.19
C ALA A 482 2.14 -1.71 -9.25
N GLU A 483 3.00 -2.61 -8.76
CA GLU A 483 4.17 -2.28 -7.96
C GLU A 483 5.21 -1.48 -8.74
N ARG A 484 5.42 -1.81 -10.02
CA ARG A 484 6.40 -1.15 -10.88
C ARG A 484 5.89 0.14 -11.49
N ALA A 485 4.59 0.33 -11.67
CA ALA A 485 4.01 1.64 -11.99
C ALA A 485 4.28 2.64 -10.84
N GLU A 486 4.26 2.16 -9.60
CA GLU A 486 4.67 2.94 -8.42
C GLU A 486 6.19 3.25 -8.42
N GLN A 487 7.02 2.36 -9.01
CA GLN A 487 8.49 2.53 -9.09
C GLN A 487 8.97 3.30 -10.32
N ALA A 488 8.29 3.15 -11.46
CA ALA A 488 8.72 3.73 -12.74
C ALA A 488 8.42 5.23 -12.87
N GLU A 489 7.60 5.77 -11.99
CA GLU A 489 7.31 7.20 -11.88
C GLU A 489 8.40 7.98 -11.11
N GLN A 490 9.52 7.34 -10.75
CA GLN A 490 10.67 8.05 -10.19
C GLN A 490 11.40 8.82 -11.31
N PRO A 491 11.65 10.13 -11.15
CA PRO A 491 12.40 10.90 -12.14
C PRO A 491 13.80 10.33 -12.31
N ALA A 492 14.21 10.11 -13.54
CA ALA A 492 15.60 9.72 -13.87
C ALA A 492 16.57 10.73 -13.26
N LYS A 493 17.59 10.25 -12.53
CA LYS A 493 18.66 11.10 -12.00
C LYS A 493 19.25 11.94 -13.14
N PRO A 494 19.41 13.27 -13.00
CA PRO A 494 20.14 14.05 -13.99
C PRO A 494 21.56 13.50 -14.06
N GLN A 495 21.99 13.08 -15.25
CA GLN A 495 23.39 12.76 -15.51
C GLN A 495 24.19 14.06 -15.36
N LEU A 496 25.04 14.12 -14.35
CA LEU A 496 26.06 15.14 -14.24
C LEU A 496 27.05 14.92 -15.40
N THR A 497 26.80 15.60 -16.51
CA THR A 497 27.80 15.77 -17.55
C THR A 497 28.86 16.69 -16.98
N GLY A 498 29.99 16.08 -16.59
CA GLY A 498 31.19 16.81 -16.25
C GLY A 498 31.78 17.47 -17.51
N GLU A 499 31.52 18.73 -17.73
CA GLU A 499 32.35 19.56 -18.58
C GLU A 499 33.55 20.04 -17.77
N LYS A 500 34.71 19.57 -18.20
CA LYS A 500 36.01 20.14 -17.84
C LYS A 500 36.17 21.45 -18.61
N ALA A 501 36.36 22.53 -17.92
CA ALA A 501 37.12 23.69 -18.33
C ALA A 501 37.68 24.40 -17.08
#